data_f53f735138498296a1840d8769de6075
#
_entry.id   f53f735138498296a1840d8769de6075
#
_cell.length_a   1.000
_cell.length_b   1.000
_cell.length_c   1.000
_cell.angle_alpha   90.00
_cell.angle_beta   90.00
_cell.angle_gamma   90.00
#
_symmetry.space_group_name_H-M   'P 1'
#
loop_
_entity.id
_entity.type
_entity.pdbx_description
1 polymer ?
#
loop_
_entity_poly.entity_id
_entity_poly.type
_entity_poly.pdbx_seq_one_letter_code
_entity_poly.pdbx_strand_id
1 'polypeptide(L)'
;MEDVLQNKSLAVYHLDDNRHFARMMACSPGFKGNMPRSIETEQYLPVLRAIEQEGLWVNRELIPEMPMYAAAVRENGRAVVLVVLFDAVDDQLTLYYKNLFRILCGLAETALVRAFEYENAVYNEQHLPGTRVLRPAAFAAKLDAACTLKEGKMAQHLLLRVTDTFELSLIHI
;
A
#
# COMPACT_ATOMS: atom_id res chain seq x y z
N MET A 1 -9.35 7.98 -9.99
CA MET A 1 -9.90 6.70 -10.53
C MET A 1 -11.41 6.62 -10.34
N GLU A 2 -11.93 6.90 -9.17
CA GLU A 2 -13.37 6.81 -8.83
C GLU A 2 -14.25 7.57 -9.82
N ASP A 3 -13.96 8.85 -10.08
CA ASP A 3 -14.75 9.69 -10.99
C ASP A 3 -14.71 9.20 -12.44
N VAL A 4 -13.60 8.67 -12.89
CA VAL A 4 -13.43 8.15 -14.26
C VAL A 4 -14.14 6.82 -14.43
N LEU A 5 -14.06 5.94 -13.43
CA LEU A 5 -14.76 4.65 -13.42
C LEU A 5 -16.24 4.79 -13.07
N GLN A 6 -16.66 5.95 -12.56
CA GLN A 6 -18.01 6.17 -12.02
C GLN A 6 -18.45 5.06 -11.05
N ASN A 7 -17.47 4.61 -10.24
CA ASN A 7 -17.67 3.51 -9.31
C ASN A 7 -17.01 3.83 -7.97
N LYS A 8 -17.75 3.61 -6.87
CA LYS A 8 -17.35 3.93 -5.50
C LYS A 8 -16.89 2.72 -4.69
N SER A 9 -16.75 1.56 -5.33
CA SER A 9 -16.31 0.33 -4.67
C SER A 9 -14.82 0.05 -4.82
N LEU A 10 -14.02 1.08 -5.08
CA LEU A 10 -12.58 0.98 -5.29
C LEU A 10 -11.82 0.92 -3.96
N ALA A 11 -10.89 0.00 -3.85
CA ALA A 11 -9.95 -0.07 -2.73
C ALA A 11 -8.53 -0.39 -3.22
N VAL A 12 -7.55 0.05 -2.45
CA VAL A 12 -6.13 -0.18 -2.70
C VAL A 12 -5.55 -0.87 -1.48
N TYR A 13 -4.90 -1.99 -1.69
CA TYR A 13 -4.28 -2.81 -0.66
C TYR A 13 -2.79 -2.94 -0.89
N HIS A 14 -2.02 -2.85 0.17
CA HIS A 14 -0.59 -3.17 0.18
C HIS A 14 -0.40 -4.62 0.61
N LEU A 15 0.33 -5.39 -0.19
CA LEU A 15 0.72 -6.76 0.12
C LEU A 15 1.87 -6.74 1.14
N ASP A 16 1.81 -7.59 2.14
CA ASP A 16 2.93 -7.78 3.07
C ASP A 16 4.11 -8.49 2.38
N ASP A 17 5.28 -8.41 2.99
CA ASP A 17 6.52 -8.99 2.43
C ASP A 17 6.40 -10.51 2.21
N ASN A 18 5.66 -11.20 3.09
CA ASN A 18 5.43 -12.63 3.04
C ASN A 18 4.25 -13.02 2.13
N ARG A 19 3.48 -12.04 1.66
CA ARG A 19 2.27 -12.22 0.84
C ARG A 19 1.18 -13.09 1.48
N HIS A 20 1.09 -13.08 2.80
CA HIS A 20 0.01 -13.74 3.51
C HIS A 20 -1.22 -12.85 3.66
N PHE A 21 -0.99 -11.53 3.72
CA PHE A 21 -2.06 -10.54 3.90
C PHE A 21 -1.89 -9.36 2.94
N ALA A 22 -3.03 -8.78 2.58
CA ALA A 22 -3.08 -7.48 1.93
C ALA A 22 -3.85 -6.51 2.83
N ARG A 23 -3.23 -5.40 3.23
CA ARG A 23 -3.81 -4.38 4.10
C ARG A 23 -4.33 -3.21 3.29
N MET A 24 -5.56 -2.77 3.57
CA MET A 24 -6.15 -1.60 2.93
C MET A 24 -5.33 -0.34 3.24
N MET A 25 -4.89 0.36 2.21
CA MET A 25 -4.24 1.67 2.28
C MET A 25 -5.22 2.81 2.04
N ALA A 26 -6.11 2.62 1.07
CA ALA A 26 -7.10 3.62 0.69
C ALA A 26 -8.36 2.93 0.12
N CYS A 27 -9.48 3.61 0.22
CA CYS A 27 -10.74 3.18 -0.40
C CYS A 27 -11.58 4.40 -0.81
N SER A 28 -12.55 4.17 -1.70
CA SER A 28 -13.53 5.17 -2.09
C SER A 28 -14.35 5.63 -0.89
N PRO A 29 -14.47 6.93 -0.65
CA PRO A 29 -15.28 7.45 0.44
C PRO A 29 -16.78 7.17 0.19
N GLY A 30 -17.47 6.74 1.25
CA GLY A 30 -18.92 6.56 1.23
C GLY A 30 -19.43 5.24 0.63
N PHE A 31 -18.55 4.31 0.26
CA PHE A 31 -18.99 2.97 -0.09
C PHE A 31 -19.57 2.25 1.13
N LYS A 32 -20.80 1.76 0.99
CA LYS A 32 -21.54 1.06 2.06
C LYS A 32 -21.42 -0.47 1.98
N GLY A 33 -20.75 -0.99 0.98
CA GLY A 33 -20.52 -2.42 0.81
C GLY A 33 -19.43 -2.98 1.73
N ASN A 34 -19.21 -4.28 1.65
CA ASN A 34 -18.20 -4.95 2.44
C ASN A 34 -16.82 -4.79 1.79
N MET A 35 -16.01 -3.86 2.29
CA MET A 35 -14.60 -3.75 1.97
C MET A 35 -13.77 -4.18 3.18
N PRO A 36 -13.19 -5.37 3.16
CA PRO A 36 -12.37 -5.84 4.27
C PRO A 36 -11.13 -4.95 4.45
N ARG A 37 -10.81 -4.59 5.68
CA ARG A 37 -9.59 -3.80 5.99
C ARG A 37 -8.29 -4.59 5.76
N SER A 38 -8.40 -5.91 5.81
CA SER A 38 -7.31 -6.83 5.52
C SER A 38 -7.88 -8.04 4.79
N ILE A 39 -7.16 -8.50 3.78
CA ILE A 39 -7.48 -9.65 2.96
C ILE A 39 -6.43 -10.71 3.21
N GLU A 40 -6.85 -11.94 3.51
CA GLU A 40 -5.96 -13.10 3.49
C GLU A 40 -5.75 -13.54 2.05
N THR A 41 -4.51 -13.54 1.59
CA THR A 41 -4.19 -13.81 0.18
C THR A 41 -4.56 -15.23 -0.25
N GLU A 42 -4.60 -16.18 0.68
CA GLU A 42 -5.06 -17.54 0.41
C GLU A 42 -6.50 -17.60 -0.15
N GLN A 43 -7.39 -16.77 0.40
CA GLN A 43 -8.78 -16.68 -0.07
C GLN A 43 -8.88 -16.07 -1.47
N TYR A 44 -7.88 -15.29 -1.89
CA TYR A 44 -7.80 -14.59 -3.17
C TYR A 44 -6.83 -15.22 -4.16
N LEU A 45 -6.41 -16.47 -3.94
CA LEU A 45 -5.49 -17.17 -4.84
C LEU A 45 -5.94 -17.18 -6.32
N PRO A 46 -7.22 -17.39 -6.67
CA PRO A 46 -7.66 -17.30 -8.06
C PRO A 46 -7.44 -15.92 -8.67
N VAL A 47 -7.70 -14.87 -7.88
CA VAL A 47 -7.49 -13.47 -8.27
C VAL A 47 -6.00 -13.21 -8.52
N LEU A 48 -5.14 -13.60 -7.59
CA LEU A 48 -3.69 -13.38 -7.69
C LEU A 48 -3.08 -14.14 -8.86
N ARG A 49 -3.50 -15.39 -9.10
CA ARG A 49 -3.04 -16.18 -10.26
C ARG A 49 -3.45 -15.55 -11.59
N ALA A 50 -4.69 -15.08 -11.70
CA ALA A 50 -5.15 -14.39 -12.91
C ALA A 50 -4.39 -13.08 -13.16
N ILE A 51 -4.11 -12.32 -12.09
CA ILE A 51 -3.28 -11.11 -12.17
C ILE A 51 -1.85 -11.45 -12.61
N GLU A 52 -1.27 -12.53 -12.14
CA GLU A 52 0.08 -12.96 -12.55
C GLU A 52 0.15 -13.38 -14.02
N GLN A 53 -0.88 -14.07 -14.51
CA GLN A 53 -0.93 -14.61 -15.87
C GLN A 53 -1.40 -13.59 -16.91
N GLU A 54 -2.50 -12.87 -16.60
CA GLU A 54 -3.19 -11.99 -17.54
C GLU A 54 -3.00 -10.48 -17.22
N GLY A 55 -2.38 -10.16 -16.08
CA GLY A 55 -2.21 -8.79 -15.59
C GLY A 55 -3.48 -8.20 -14.97
N LEU A 56 -4.61 -8.90 -15.05
CA LEU A 56 -5.92 -8.40 -14.62
C LEU A 56 -6.84 -9.58 -14.28
N TRP A 57 -7.54 -9.46 -13.16
CA TRP A 57 -8.67 -10.31 -12.79
C TRP A 57 -9.99 -9.66 -13.19
N VAL A 58 -10.91 -10.45 -13.72
CA VAL A 58 -12.32 -10.08 -13.93
C VAL A 58 -13.20 -11.22 -13.45
N ASN A 59 -14.11 -10.94 -12.54
CA ASN A 59 -15.05 -11.93 -11.99
C ASN A 59 -16.20 -12.21 -12.97
N ARG A 60 -15.93 -12.98 -14.02
CA ARG A 60 -16.92 -13.30 -15.06
C ARG A 60 -17.98 -14.27 -14.58
N GLU A 61 -17.64 -15.10 -13.60
CA GLU A 61 -18.53 -16.14 -13.06
C GLU A 61 -19.38 -15.61 -11.89
N LEU A 62 -19.23 -14.32 -11.55
CA LEU A 62 -19.91 -13.68 -10.44
C LEU A 62 -19.76 -14.45 -9.12
N ILE A 63 -18.54 -14.95 -8.88
CA ILE A 63 -18.22 -15.70 -7.66
C ILE A 63 -18.46 -14.78 -6.46
N PRO A 64 -19.33 -15.17 -5.50
CA PRO A 64 -19.61 -14.37 -4.31
C PRO A 64 -18.34 -14.05 -3.54
N GLU A 65 -18.31 -12.89 -2.90
CA GLU A 65 -17.18 -12.39 -2.07
C GLU A 65 -15.89 -12.09 -2.83
N MET A 66 -15.81 -12.43 -4.13
CA MET A 66 -14.67 -12.06 -4.96
C MET A 66 -14.88 -10.68 -5.59
N PRO A 67 -13.80 -9.90 -5.74
CA PRO A 67 -13.90 -8.59 -6.40
C PRO A 67 -14.30 -8.75 -7.87
N MET A 68 -14.99 -7.75 -8.40
CA MET A 68 -15.37 -7.72 -9.81
C MET A 68 -14.17 -7.49 -10.73
N TYR A 69 -13.27 -6.61 -10.33
CA TYR A 69 -12.01 -6.35 -11.01
C TYR A 69 -10.88 -6.27 -10.01
N ALA A 70 -9.71 -6.77 -10.37
CA ALA A 70 -8.49 -6.54 -9.61
C ALA A 70 -7.26 -6.51 -10.53
N ALA A 71 -6.30 -5.64 -10.21
CA ALA A 71 -5.01 -5.56 -10.85
C ALA A 71 -3.91 -5.33 -9.82
N ALA A 72 -2.67 -5.68 -10.15
CA ALA A 72 -1.54 -5.40 -9.29
C ALA A 72 -0.68 -4.27 -9.85
N VAL A 73 -0.17 -3.45 -8.94
CA VAL A 73 0.99 -2.60 -9.16
C VAL A 73 2.23 -3.39 -8.80
N ARG A 74 3.22 -3.36 -9.68
CA ARG A 74 4.45 -4.15 -9.50
C ARG A 74 5.65 -3.23 -9.28
N GLU A 75 6.47 -3.62 -8.34
CA GLU A 75 7.80 -3.07 -8.14
C GLU A 75 8.82 -4.16 -8.43
N ASN A 76 9.76 -3.92 -9.34
CA ASN A 76 10.77 -4.89 -9.79
C ASN A 76 10.16 -6.25 -10.22
N GLY A 77 9.01 -6.21 -10.90
CA GLY A 77 8.29 -7.40 -11.37
C GLY A 77 7.45 -8.12 -10.31
N ARG A 78 7.53 -7.69 -9.05
CA ARG A 78 6.79 -8.27 -7.92
C ARG A 78 5.56 -7.43 -7.59
N ALA A 79 4.40 -8.06 -7.45
CA ALA A 79 3.20 -7.34 -7.01
C ALA A 79 3.37 -6.85 -5.57
N VAL A 80 3.20 -5.54 -5.35
CA VAL A 80 3.31 -4.87 -4.04
C VAL A 80 2.00 -4.24 -3.62
N VAL A 81 1.16 -3.84 -4.58
CA VAL A 81 -0.14 -3.23 -4.32
C VAL A 81 -1.20 -3.90 -5.18
N LEU A 82 -2.37 -4.13 -4.61
CA LEU A 82 -3.58 -4.55 -5.33
C LEU A 82 -4.54 -3.38 -5.44
N VAL A 83 -5.01 -3.10 -6.65
CA VAL A 83 -6.13 -2.19 -6.92
C VAL A 83 -7.35 -3.05 -7.18
N VAL A 84 -8.38 -2.90 -6.37
CA VAL A 84 -9.53 -3.80 -6.33
C VAL A 84 -10.82 -2.99 -6.48
N LEU A 85 -11.72 -3.47 -7.32
CA LEU A 85 -13.09 -2.97 -7.46
C LEU A 85 -14.04 -4.08 -7.01
N PHE A 86 -14.75 -3.86 -5.90
CA PHE A 86 -15.56 -4.90 -5.27
C PHE A 86 -16.90 -5.10 -5.93
N ASP A 87 -17.51 -4.03 -6.48
CA ASP A 87 -18.83 -4.09 -7.06
C ASP A 87 -18.83 -3.47 -8.46
N ALA A 88 -19.66 -3.96 -9.35
CA ALA A 88 -19.85 -3.42 -10.68
C ALA A 88 -21.28 -3.67 -11.15
N VAL A 89 -21.86 -2.69 -11.83
CA VAL A 89 -23.15 -2.82 -12.48
C VAL A 89 -22.99 -3.42 -13.89
N ASP A 90 -24.07 -3.91 -14.48
CA ASP A 90 -24.02 -4.68 -15.74
C ASP A 90 -23.34 -3.96 -16.90
N ASP A 91 -23.50 -2.65 -17.03
CA ASP A 91 -22.86 -1.82 -18.05
C ASP A 91 -21.34 -1.64 -17.81
N GLN A 92 -20.86 -1.94 -16.61
CA GLN A 92 -19.44 -1.97 -16.26
C GLN A 92 -18.77 -3.32 -16.52
N LEU A 93 -19.51 -4.35 -16.92
CA LEU A 93 -19.00 -5.68 -17.28
C LEU A 93 -18.66 -5.80 -18.78
N THR A 94 -18.21 -4.71 -19.38
CA THR A 94 -17.88 -4.60 -20.81
C THR A 94 -16.40 -4.66 -21.06
N LEU A 95 -16.01 -5.00 -22.30
CA LEU A 95 -14.62 -4.94 -22.76
C LEU A 95 -14.04 -3.52 -22.63
N TYR A 96 -14.86 -2.51 -22.91
CA TYR A 96 -14.47 -1.12 -22.73
C TYR A 96 -14.08 -0.82 -21.29
N TYR A 97 -14.94 -1.17 -20.34
CA TYR A 97 -14.68 -0.92 -18.93
C TYR A 97 -13.47 -1.70 -18.40
N LYS A 98 -13.33 -2.96 -18.82
CA LYS A 98 -12.13 -3.77 -18.56
C LYS A 98 -10.85 -3.04 -19.00
N ASN A 99 -10.84 -2.51 -20.23
CA ASN A 99 -9.69 -1.79 -20.77
C ASN A 99 -9.45 -0.46 -20.04
N LEU A 100 -10.51 0.27 -19.72
CA LEU A 100 -10.45 1.50 -18.96
C LEU A 100 -9.82 1.26 -17.57
N PHE A 101 -10.29 0.24 -16.84
CA PHE A 101 -9.73 -0.14 -15.56
C PHE A 101 -8.25 -0.49 -15.66
N ARG A 102 -7.86 -1.28 -16.67
CA ARG A 102 -6.47 -1.65 -16.92
C ARG A 102 -5.57 -0.43 -17.20
N ILE A 103 -6.03 0.51 -18.02
CA ILE A 103 -5.28 1.75 -18.32
C ILE A 103 -5.10 2.57 -17.05
N LEU A 104 -6.15 2.74 -16.25
CA LEU A 104 -6.07 3.49 -14.99
C LEU A 104 -5.15 2.82 -13.97
N CYS A 105 -5.13 1.50 -13.90
CA CYS A 105 -4.18 0.76 -13.06
C CYS A 105 -2.74 0.95 -13.53
N GLY A 106 -2.47 0.96 -14.83
CA GLY A 106 -1.14 1.24 -15.38
C GLY A 106 -0.66 2.66 -15.09
N LEU A 107 -1.55 3.66 -15.15
CA LEU A 107 -1.23 5.03 -14.73
C LEU A 107 -0.94 5.11 -13.22
N ALA A 108 -1.76 4.43 -12.41
CA ALA A 108 -1.55 4.35 -10.97
C ALA A 108 -0.24 3.64 -10.63
N GLU A 109 0.12 2.57 -11.35
CA GLU A 109 1.40 1.88 -11.21
C GLU A 109 2.58 2.83 -11.39
N THR A 110 2.59 3.60 -12.47
CA THR A 110 3.65 4.60 -12.73
C THR A 110 3.76 5.63 -11.60
N ALA A 111 2.64 6.11 -11.07
CA ALA A 111 2.62 7.09 -9.99
C ALA A 111 3.09 6.48 -8.66
N LEU A 112 2.63 5.26 -8.34
CA LEU A 112 2.97 4.57 -7.09
C LEU A 112 4.44 4.13 -7.05
N VAL A 113 4.98 3.62 -8.17
CA VAL A 113 6.40 3.25 -8.26
C VAL A 113 7.27 4.48 -8.00
N ARG A 114 6.96 5.62 -8.62
CA ARG A 114 7.68 6.88 -8.37
C ARG A 114 7.57 7.35 -6.91
N ALA A 115 6.40 7.19 -6.29
CA ALA A 115 6.21 7.53 -4.89
C ALA A 115 7.09 6.64 -3.97
N PHE A 116 7.14 5.34 -4.22
CA PHE A 116 8.01 4.41 -3.48
C PHE A 116 9.49 4.71 -3.68
N GLU A 117 9.92 5.00 -4.91
CA GLU A 117 11.29 5.42 -5.19
C GLU A 117 11.67 6.69 -4.43
N TYR A 118 10.76 7.67 -4.38
CA TYR A 118 10.95 8.89 -3.62
C TYR A 118 11.01 8.63 -2.11
N GLU A 119 10.07 7.85 -1.57
CA GLU A 119 10.06 7.46 -0.15
C GLU A 119 11.33 6.71 0.24
N ASN A 120 11.78 5.77 -0.59
CA ASN A 120 13.03 5.04 -0.38
C ASN A 120 14.25 5.96 -0.42
N ALA A 121 14.29 6.93 -1.34
CA ALA A 121 15.37 7.92 -1.41
C ALA A 121 15.43 8.77 -0.14
N VAL A 122 14.28 9.29 0.31
CA VAL A 122 14.16 10.08 1.56
C VAL A 122 14.53 9.23 2.78
N TYR A 123 14.08 7.97 2.80
CA TYR A 123 14.43 7.05 3.89
C TYR A 123 15.94 6.83 3.96
N ASN A 124 16.60 6.55 2.85
CA ASN A 124 18.04 6.33 2.77
C ASN A 124 18.85 7.58 3.13
N GLU A 125 18.31 8.78 2.82
CA GLU A 125 18.94 10.04 3.23
C GLU A 125 18.84 10.26 4.75
N GLN A 126 17.72 9.87 5.37
CA GLN A 126 17.47 10.09 6.78
C GLN A 126 18.04 9.01 7.72
N HIS A 127 18.28 7.80 7.23
CA HIS A 127 18.69 6.65 8.03
C HIS A 127 20.13 6.21 7.73
N LEU A 128 20.72 5.51 8.67
CA LEU A 128 21.99 4.80 8.44
C LEU A 128 21.74 3.62 7.49
N PRO A 129 22.63 3.34 6.54
CA PRO A 129 22.42 2.31 5.53
C PRO A 129 22.06 0.95 6.14
N GLY A 130 20.98 0.34 5.64
CA GLY A 130 20.50 -0.98 6.07
C GLY A 130 19.90 -1.03 7.48
N THR A 131 19.66 0.12 8.11
CA THR A 131 19.11 0.18 9.49
C THR A 131 17.88 1.08 9.57
N ARG A 132 17.15 0.99 10.67
CA ARG A 132 16.06 1.92 11.03
C ARG A 132 16.55 3.08 11.91
N VAL A 133 17.87 3.22 12.08
CA VAL A 133 18.46 4.26 12.93
C VAL A 133 18.60 5.55 12.13
N LEU A 134 18.02 6.62 12.66
CA LEU A 134 18.11 7.95 12.03
C LEU A 134 19.54 8.46 12.08
N ARG A 135 19.96 9.15 11.02
CA ARG A 135 21.18 9.96 11.04
C ARG A 135 21.05 11.10 12.05
N PRO A 136 22.12 11.57 12.65
CA PRO A 136 22.07 12.61 13.68
C PRO A 136 21.27 13.86 13.28
N ALA A 137 21.47 14.35 12.06
CA ALA A 137 20.75 15.52 11.55
C ALA A 137 19.22 15.26 11.41
N ALA A 138 18.84 14.10 10.89
CA ALA A 138 17.43 13.72 10.76
C ALA A 138 16.77 13.50 12.14
N PHE A 139 17.51 12.95 13.09
CA PHE A 139 17.03 12.81 14.47
C PHE A 139 16.81 14.18 15.13
N ALA A 140 17.78 15.11 15.01
CA ALA A 140 17.64 16.46 15.53
C ALA A 140 16.40 17.18 14.96
N ALA A 141 16.21 17.12 13.63
CA ALA A 141 15.05 17.73 12.98
C ALA A 141 13.72 17.15 13.46
N LYS A 142 13.63 15.82 13.66
CA LYS A 142 12.44 15.17 14.22
C LYS A 142 12.20 15.55 15.68
N LEU A 143 13.26 15.70 16.44
CA LEU A 143 13.17 16.13 17.84
C LEU A 143 12.66 17.56 17.94
N ASP A 144 13.19 18.49 17.14
CA ASP A 144 12.71 19.87 17.08
C ASP A 144 11.24 19.98 16.68
N ALA A 145 10.83 19.21 15.65
CA ALA A 145 9.42 19.15 15.25
C ALA A 145 8.53 18.62 16.39
N ALA A 146 8.97 17.60 17.12
CA ALA A 146 8.23 17.07 18.27
C ALA A 146 8.14 18.07 19.41
N CYS A 147 9.21 18.82 19.69
CA CYS A 147 9.21 19.88 20.70
C CYS A 147 8.23 21.01 20.32
N THR A 148 8.24 21.44 19.08
CA THR A 148 7.29 22.47 18.56
C THR A 148 5.83 22.02 18.71
N LEU A 149 5.52 20.77 18.38
CA LEU A 149 4.16 20.21 18.56
C LEU A 149 3.75 20.15 20.05
N LYS A 150 4.69 19.86 20.94
CA LYS A 150 4.46 19.86 22.40
C LYS A 150 4.16 21.28 22.91
N GLU A 151 4.93 22.28 22.47
CA GLU A 151 4.72 23.68 22.84
C GLU A 151 3.35 24.18 22.38
N GLY A 152 2.91 23.76 21.18
CA GLY A 152 1.56 23.99 20.68
C GLY A 152 0.45 23.19 21.36
N LYS A 153 0.77 22.35 22.36
CA LYS A 153 -0.16 21.42 23.05
C LYS A 153 -0.90 20.45 22.10
N MET A 154 -0.32 20.20 20.94
CA MET A 154 -0.93 19.32 19.91
C MET A 154 -0.58 17.85 20.12
N ALA A 155 0.52 17.53 20.85
CA ALA A 155 0.95 16.18 21.11
C ALA A 155 1.75 16.07 22.41
N GLN A 156 1.79 14.86 22.98
CA GLN A 156 2.68 14.50 24.08
C GLN A 156 3.73 13.51 23.57
N HIS A 157 5.00 13.77 23.89
CA HIS A 157 6.13 12.92 23.50
C HIS A 157 6.95 12.53 24.72
N LEU A 158 7.46 11.31 24.70
CA LEU A 158 8.41 10.80 25.68
C LEU A 158 9.73 10.50 24.95
N LEU A 159 10.81 11.13 25.41
CA LEU A 159 12.17 10.82 24.95
C LEU A 159 12.84 9.92 25.97
N LEU A 160 13.21 8.72 25.54
CA LEU A 160 13.98 7.77 26.34
C LEU A 160 15.43 7.77 25.87
N ARG A 161 16.35 8.02 26.81
CA ARG A 161 17.77 7.79 26.58
C ARG A 161 18.14 6.44 27.19
N VAL A 162 18.60 5.51 26.33
CA VAL A 162 19.18 4.25 26.77
C VAL A 162 20.70 4.45 26.83
N THR A 163 21.26 4.35 28.02
CA THR A 163 22.72 4.31 28.23
C THR A 163 23.09 2.85 28.46
N ASP A 164 23.86 2.30 27.53
CA ASP A 164 24.47 1.00 27.74
C ASP A 164 25.75 1.19 28.53
N THR A 165 25.83 0.54 29.70
CA THR A 165 27.05 0.54 30.54
C THR A 165 27.99 -0.60 30.16
N PHE A 166 27.55 -1.49 29.26
CA PHE A 166 28.40 -2.53 28.71
C PHE A 166 29.03 -2.05 27.42
N GLU A 167 30.35 -2.20 27.28
CA GLU A 167 31.02 -2.08 25.99
C GLU A 167 30.28 -3.01 25.01
N LEU A 168 29.68 -2.41 23.98
CA LEU A 168 29.12 -3.17 22.89
C LEU A 168 30.23 -3.95 22.22
N SER A 169 30.46 -5.17 22.65
CA SER A 169 31.11 -6.15 21.81
C SER A 169 30.19 -6.30 20.60
N LEU A 170 30.64 -5.81 19.45
CA LEU A 170 30.00 -6.03 18.16
C LEU A 170 29.89 -7.54 17.95
N ILE A 171 28.76 -8.10 18.33
CA ILE A 171 28.37 -9.44 17.90
C ILE A 171 27.91 -9.27 16.46
N HIS A 172 28.83 -9.54 15.54
CA HIS A 172 28.47 -9.82 14.16
C HIS A 172 27.71 -11.15 14.17
N ILE A 173 26.39 -11.09 13.94
CA ILE A 173 25.57 -12.23 13.53
C ILE A 173 25.39 -12.16 12.03
#